data_d0899fc072cbe88363ae3fbdd74421dc
#
_entry.id   d0899fc072cbe88363ae3fbdd74421dc
#
_cell.length_a   1.000
_cell.length_b   1.000
_cell.length_c   1.000
_cell.angle_alpha   90.00
_cell.angle_beta   90.00
_cell.angle_gamma   90.00
#
_symmetry.space_group_name_H-M   'P 1'
#
loop_
_entity.id
_entity.type
_entity.pdbx_description
1 polymer ?
#
loop_
_entity_poly.entity_id
_entity_poly.type
_entity_poly.pdbx_seq_one_letter_code
_entity_poly.pdbx_strand_id
1 'polypeptide(L)'
;MAVLQPPKTNYGKMKLFINGKWIESSTESYIPVYDPGKGEVIAEMPSATKEEIDEAVEAAYEAFKSWSRLPVPERMQYIFRMKYLLEENKEALARVNTQNHGKTIRESRGDLRRTIENVEAAISALYSLAKGEYQQEIAKDIDEVLTREPVGVFSIITPYNFPIMIPFWFIPYALALGDTLVVKVSPVTPLPMMATMEILANELPPGVLNLIYADDAMSEHLVTHPLVEGTAFVGTSRVGLRVYELSASHGKRFLGGGSASNYAVVMPDADLDRTVSVLRDSKFGNTGQRCL
;
A
#
# COMPACT_ATOMS: atom_id res chain seq x y z
N MET A 1 13.50 19.66 1.06
CA MET A 1 12.60 18.81 0.27
C MET A 1 13.38 17.60 -0.15
N ALA A 2 12.88 16.39 0.12
CA ALA A 2 13.52 15.17 -0.36
C ALA A 2 13.23 15.04 -1.85
N VAL A 3 14.23 15.31 -2.69
CA VAL A 3 14.19 15.02 -4.12
C VAL A 3 14.85 13.67 -4.32
N LEU A 4 14.07 12.72 -4.81
CA LEU A 4 14.56 11.37 -5.07
C LEU A 4 15.64 11.38 -6.16
N GLN A 5 16.75 10.71 -5.91
CA GLN A 5 17.83 10.56 -6.89
C GLN A 5 17.39 9.64 -8.05
N PRO A 6 18.02 9.77 -9.24
CA PRO A 6 17.80 8.82 -10.34
C PRO A 6 18.01 7.37 -9.89
N PRO A 7 17.45 6.38 -10.62
CA PRO A 7 17.66 4.97 -10.31
C PRO A 7 19.13 4.62 -10.20
N LYS A 8 19.47 3.90 -9.14
CA LYS A 8 20.85 3.40 -8.91
C LYS A 8 21.09 2.14 -9.75
N THR A 9 22.34 1.87 -10.05
CA THR A 9 22.73 0.59 -10.68
C THR A 9 22.73 -0.56 -9.67
N ASN A 10 22.95 -0.25 -8.39
CA ASN A 10 22.88 -1.20 -7.29
C ASN A 10 22.41 -0.47 -6.02
N TYR A 11 21.45 -1.06 -5.32
CA TYR A 11 20.89 -0.54 -4.07
C TYR A 11 21.48 -1.23 -2.82
N GLY A 12 22.27 -2.30 -3.02
CA GLY A 12 22.84 -3.09 -1.92
C GLY A 12 21.79 -3.82 -1.09
N LYS A 13 22.09 -4.02 0.18
CA LYS A 13 21.14 -4.59 1.15
C LYS A 13 20.07 -3.57 1.50
N MET A 14 18.82 -3.95 1.29
CA MET A 14 17.68 -3.08 1.61
C MET A 14 17.47 -3.04 3.12
N LYS A 15 16.93 -1.91 3.60
CA LYS A 15 16.64 -1.67 5.01
C LYS A 15 15.13 -1.67 5.24
N LEU A 16 14.71 -2.13 6.42
CA LEU A 16 13.35 -1.96 6.91
C LEU A 16 13.14 -0.50 7.32
N PHE A 17 11.91 0.00 7.24
CA PHE A 17 11.54 1.30 7.76
C PHE A 17 10.59 1.13 8.94
N ILE A 18 11.11 1.29 10.15
CA ILE A 18 10.37 1.06 11.41
C ILE A 18 10.53 2.28 12.30
N ASN A 19 9.43 2.73 12.87
CA ASN A 19 9.39 3.84 13.83
C ASN A 19 10.14 5.11 13.37
N GLY A 20 9.94 5.47 12.09
CA GLY A 20 10.57 6.65 11.50
C GLY A 20 12.05 6.49 11.14
N LYS A 21 12.61 5.27 11.18
CA LYS A 21 14.03 5.00 10.93
C LYS A 21 14.23 3.89 9.92
N TRP A 22 15.27 4.04 9.10
CA TRP A 22 15.80 2.97 8.27
C TRP A 22 16.75 2.11 9.10
N ILE A 23 16.40 0.84 9.31
CA ILE A 23 17.18 -0.13 10.10
C ILE A 23 17.67 -1.27 9.22
N GLU A 24 18.87 -1.73 9.48
CA GLU A 24 19.40 -2.95 8.89
C GLU A 24 18.76 -4.15 9.60
N SER A 25 18.25 -5.10 8.79
CA SER A 25 17.70 -6.32 9.38
C SER A 25 18.79 -7.20 9.97
N SER A 26 18.47 -7.82 11.08
CA SER A 26 19.32 -8.84 11.73
C SER A 26 19.27 -10.21 11.06
N THR A 27 18.42 -10.35 10.02
CA THR A 27 18.25 -11.61 9.29
C THR A 27 19.50 -12.01 8.52
N GLU A 28 19.73 -13.32 8.41
CA GLU A 28 20.69 -13.89 7.45
C GLU A 28 20.03 -14.25 6.10
N SER A 29 18.68 -14.19 6.03
CA SER A 29 17.91 -14.55 4.84
C SER A 29 17.67 -13.33 3.95
N TYR A 30 18.33 -13.30 2.79
CA TYR A 30 18.16 -12.26 1.78
C TYR A 30 17.65 -12.85 0.47
N ILE A 31 16.74 -12.14 -0.18
CA ILE A 31 16.15 -12.48 -1.47
C ILE A 31 16.73 -11.54 -2.52
N PRO A 32 17.29 -12.04 -3.64
CA PRO A 32 17.80 -11.18 -4.70
C PRO A 32 16.67 -10.45 -5.41
N VAL A 33 16.87 -9.15 -5.64
CA VAL A 33 15.96 -8.25 -6.35
C VAL A 33 16.57 -7.93 -7.71
N TYR A 34 15.80 -8.12 -8.77
CA TYR A 34 16.28 -8.04 -10.14
C TYR A 34 15.87 -6.76 -10.87
N ASP A 35 16.72 -6.34 -11.81
CA ASP A 35 16.33 -5.58 -12.99
C ASP A 35 15.99 -6.59 -14.09
N PRO A 36 14.70 -6.87 -14.36
CA PRO A 36 14.33 -7.91 -15.35
C PRO A 36 14.67 -7.50 -16.78
N GLY A 37 14.85 -6.20 -17.05
CA GLY A 37 15.27 -5.71 -18.35
C GLY A 37 16.71 -6.06 -18.70
N LYS A 38 17.56 -6.25 -17.68
CA LYS A 38 18.98 -6.64 -17.84
C LYS A 38 19.29 -8.05 -17.36
N GLY A 39 18.42 -8.64 -16.52
CA GLY A 39 18.68 -9.92 -15.86
C GLY A 39 19.72 -9.81 -14.73
N GLU A 40 19.92 -8.62 -14.19
CA GLU A 40 20.94 -8.33 -13.17
C GLU A 40 20.28 -8.24 -11.78
N VAL A 41 21.02 -8.70 -10.76
CA VAL A 41 20.66 -8.43 -9.36
C VAL A 41 21.05 -7.01 -9.01
N ILE A 42 20.09 -6.21 -8.56
CA ILE A 42 20.28 -4.78 -8.24
C ILE A 42 20.08 -4.44 -6.76
N ALA A 43 19.57 -5.39 -5.97
CA ALA A 43 19.46 -5.26 -4.52
C ALA A 43 19.33 -6.64 -3.86
N GLU A 44 19.49 -6.67 -2.54
CA GLU A 44 19.21 -7.83 -1.69
C GLU A 44 18.15 -7.42 -0.65
N MET A 45 16.96 -8.01 -0.71
CA MET A 45 15.85 -7.72 0.18
C MET A 45 15.89 -8.65 1.39
N PRO A 46 15.91 -8.14 2.64
CA PRO A 46 15.85 -8.99 3.82
C PRO A 46 14.46 -9.63 3.98
N SER A 47 14.39 -10.86 4.49
CA SER A 47 13.17 -11.38 5.12
C SER A 47 13.21 -11.01 6.60
N ALA A 48 12.37 -10.09 7.02
CA ALA A 48 12.34 -9.59 8.40
C ALA A 48 12.15 -10.74 9.40
N THR A 49 12.80 -10.64 10.53
CA THR A 49 12.61 -11.59 11.63
C THR A 49 11.28 -11.35 12.33
N LYS A 50 10.89 -12.31 13.17
CA LYS A 50 9.68 -12.17 13.98
C LYS A 50 9.75 -10.93 14.88
N GLU A 51 10.87 -10.73 15.53
CA GLU A 51 11.12 -9.62 16.45
C GLU A 51 11.03 -8.25 15.73
N GLU A 52 11.52 -8.16 14.49
CA GLU A 52 11.42 -6.95 13.67
C GLU A 52 10.00 -6.66 13.24
N ILE A 53 9.19 -7.69 13.00
CA ILE A 53 7.76 -7.52 12.73
C ILE A 53 7.02 -7.06 13.99
N ASP A 54 7.33 -7.67 15.13
CA ASP A 54 6.76 -7.29 16.42
C ASP A 54 7.12 -5.82 16.74
N GLU A 55 8.38 -5.40 16.53
CA GLU A 55 8.81 -4.00 16.68
C GLU A 55 8.04 -3.04 15.76
N ALA A 56 7.82 -3.41 14.51
CA ALA A 56 7.07 -2.58 13.56
C ALA A 56 5.60 -2.42 13.97
N VAL A 57 4.97 -3.49 14.46
CA VAL A 57 3.57 -3.47 14.92
C VAL A 57 3.45 -2.70 16.24
N GLU A 58 4.37 -2.91 17.18
CA GLU A 58 4.39 -2.16 18.44
C GLU A 58 4.61 -0.67 18.21
N ALA A 59 5.52 -0.30 17.31
CA ALA A 59 5.73 1.10 16.93
C ALA A 59 4.46 1.71 16.32
N ALA A 60 3.75 0.97 15.47
CA ALA A 60 2.48 1.41 14.89
C ALA A 60 1.39 1.57 15.98
N TYR A 61 1.33 0.66 16.93
CA TYR A 61 0.38 0.71 18.04
C TYR A 61 0.65 1.91 18.98
N GLU A 62 1.91 2.16 19.32
CA GLU A 62 2.26 3.35 20.13
C GLU A 62 1.93 4.65 19.39
N ALA A 63 2.25 4.74 18.10
CA ALA A 63 1.89 5.89 17.28
C ALA A 63 0.37 6.09 17.18
N PHE A 64 -0.41 5.03 17.11
CA PHE A 64 -1.86 5.07 17.06
C PHE A 64 -2.48 5.85 18.23
N LYS A 65 -1.93 5.74 19.43
CA LYS A 65 -2.45 6.41 20.64
C LYS A 65 -2.51 7.93 20.52
N SER A 66 -1.62 8.52 19.76
CA SER A 66 -1.58 9.97 19.48
C SER A 66 -2.19 10.31 18.11
N TRP A 67 -1.86 9.54 17.07
CA TRP A 67 -2.33 9.77 15.70
C TRP A 67 -3.85 9.75 15.58
N SER A 68 -4.51 8.77 16.20
CA SER A 68 -5.97 8.63 16.20
C SER A 68 -6.71 9.82 16.82
N ARG A 69 -6.05 10.54 17.72
CA ARG A 69 -6.61 11.70 18.44
C ARG A 69 -6.40 13.03 17.72
N LEU A 70 -5.55 13.07 16.69
CA LEU A 70 -5.39 14.27 15.90
C LEU A 70 -6.71 14.61 15.20
N PRO A 71 -7.12 15.89 15.22
CA PRO A 71 -8.26 16.35 14.45
C PRO A 71 -8.13 15.97 12.95
N VAL A 72 -9.28 15.66 12.33
CA VAL A 72 -9.31 15.33 10.90
C VAL A 72 -8.57 16.35 10.02
N PRO A 73 -8.75 17.68 10.20
CA PRO A 73 -8.03 18.68 9.40
C PRO A 73 -6.51 18.63 9.56
N GLU A 74 -6.00 18.22 10.72
CA GLU A 74 -4.56 18.11 10.97
C GLU A 74 -3.99 16.87 10.25
N ARG A 75 -4.66 15.71 10.34
CA ARG A 75 -4.26 14.52 9.57
C ARG A 75 -4.28 14.78 8.08
N MET A 76 -5.23 15.61 7.60
CA MET A 76 -5.31 16.00 6.19
C MET A 76 -4.07 16.72 5.69
N GLN A 77 -3.38 17.52 6.51
CA GLN A 77 -2.16 18.20 6.09
C GLN A 77 -1.08 17.20 5.68
N TYR A 78 -0.97 16.07 6.40
CA TYR A 78 -0.05 15.00 6.04
C TYR A 78 -0.42 14.34 4.69
N ILE A 79 -1.70 14.16 4.40
CA ILE A 79 -2.15 13.57 3.14
C ILE A 79 -1.94 14.55 1.97
N PHE A 80 -2.19 15.85 2.16
CA PHE A 80 -1.82 16.88 1.18
C PHE A 80 -0.31 16.90 0.91
N ARG A 81 0.49 16.79 1.96
CA ARG A 81 1.95 16.75 1.83
C ARG A 81 2.41 15.50 1.09
N MET A 82 1.82 14.35 1.38
CA MET A 82 2.05 13.09 0.66
C MET A 82 1.78 13.23 -0.84
N LYS A 83 0.61 13.81 -1.22
CA LYS A 83 0.28 14.11 -2.62
C LYS A 83 1.35 14.96 -3.29
N TYR A 84 1.72 16.07 -2.65
CA TYR A 84 2.73 16.99 -3.18
C TYR A 84 4.06 16.28 -3.45
N LEU A 85 4.55 15.48 -2.51
CA LEU A 85 5.81 14.76 -2.65
C LEU A 85 5.78 13.71 -3.76
N LEU A 86 4.65 13.01 -3.91
CA LEU A 86 4.47 12.07 -5.01
C LEU A 86 4.50 12.78 -6.37
N GLU A 87 3.87 13.95 -6.50
CA GLU A 87 3.90 14.75 -7.73
C GLU A 87 5.29 15.24 -8.08
N GLU A 88 6.02 15.80 -7.10
CA GLU A 88 7.39 16.30 -7.28
C GLU A 88 8.37 15.20 -7.68
N ASN A 89 8.17 13.97 -7.20
CA ASN A 89 9.07 12.85 -7.43
C ASN A 89 8.57 11.82 -8.45
N LYS A 90 7.43 12.08 -9.12
CA LYS A 90 6.74 11.10 -9.98
C LYS A 90 7.63 10.51 -11.07
N GLU A 91 8.50 11.29 -11.68
CA GLU A 91 9.35 10.81 -12.77
C GLU A 91 10.48 9.90 -12.23
N ALA A 92 11.07 10.24 -11.10
CA ALA A 92 12.10 9.42 -10.46
C ALA A 92 11.50 8.09 -9.98
N LEU A 93 10.34 8.13 -9.32
CA LEU A 93 9.60 6.94 -8.91
C LEU A 93 9.19 6.05 -10.10
N ALA A 94 8.72 6.66 -11.21
CA ALA A 94 8.39 5.91 -12.42
C ALA A 94 9.61 5.18 -13.00
N ARG A 95 10.80 5.78 -12.96
CA ARG A 95 12.03 5.14 -13.41
C ARG A 95 12.46 3.97 -12.53
N VAL A 96 12.39 4.11 -11.20
CA VAL A 96 12.63 3.01 -10.26
C VAL A 96 11.63 1.87 -10.48
N ASN A 97 10.36 2.21 -10.70
CA ASN A 97 9.32 1.23 -11.00
C ASN A 97 9.59 0.49 -12.32
N THR A 98 9.98 1.20 -13.38
CA THR A 98 10.38 0.56 -14.65
C THR A 98 11.57 -0.37 -14.47
N GLN A 99 12.59 0.07 -13.73
CA GLN A 99 13.80 -0.72 -13.51
C GLN A 99 13.51 -2.03 -12.78
N ASN A 100 12.76 -1.99 -11.69
CA ASN A 100 12.54 -3.19 -10.86
C ASN A 100 11.39 -4.08 -11.38
N HIS A 101 10.35 -3.48 -12.02
CA HIS A 101 9.22 -4.28 -12.51
C HIS A 101 9.42 -4.77 -13.96
N GLY A 102 10.14 -4.02 -14.79
CA GLY A 102 10.29 -4.30 -16.22
C GLY A 102 9.16 -3.78 -17.12
N LYS A 103 8.14 -3.11 -16.57
CA LYS A 103 7.11 -2.42 -17.38
C LYS A 103 7.69 -1.19 -18.08
N THR A 104 7.04 -0.74 -19.15
CA THR A 104 7.47 0.47 -19.85
C THR A 104 7.38 1.71 -18.97
N ILE A 105 8.19 2.73 -19.27
CA ILE A 105 8.14 4.02 -18.54
C ILE A 105 6.76 4.69 -18.66
N ARG A 106 6.04 4.48 -19.77
CA ARG A 106 4.67 4.99 -19.97
C ARG A 106 3.71 4.36 -18.95
N GLU A 107 3.84 3.06 -18.73
CA GLU A 107 3.02 2.32 -17.78
C GLU A 107 3.37 2.66 -16.34
N SER A 108 4.66 2.85 -16.04
CA SER A 108 5.10 3.31 -14.72
C SER A 108 4.60 4.72 -14.39
N ARG A 109 4.58 5.62 -15.37
CA ARG A 109 3.95 6.95 -15.21
C ARG A 109 2.44 6.83 -14.99
N GLY A 110 1.79 5.85 -15.63
CA GLY A 110 0.37 5.52 -15.40
C GLY A 110 0.12 5.00 -13.99
N ASP A 111 0.98 4.15 -13.48
CA ASP A 111 0.96 3.64 -12.09
C ASP A 111 1.01 4.82 -11.09
N LEU A 112 1.99 5.72 -11.24
CA LEU A 112 2.12 6.91 -10.40
C LEU A 112 0.93 7.87 -10.51
N ARG A 113 0.41 8.07 -11.72
CA ARG A 113 -0.78 8.90 -11.91
C ARG A 113 -1.97 8.34 -11.10
N ARG A 114 -2.22 7.03 -11.20
CA ARG A 114 -3.28 6.37 -10.43
C ARG A 114 -3.02 6.39 -8.93
N THR A 115 -1.77 6.31 -8.51
CA THR A 115 -1.38 6.50 -7.11
C THR A 115 -1.81 7.87 -6.60
N ILE A 116 -1.48 8.93 -7.33
CA ILE A 116 -1.83 10.31 -6.97
C ILE A 116 -3.36 10.50 -6.97
N GLU A 117 -4.07 9.99 -7.97
CA GLU A 117 -5.54 10.03 -8.04
C GLU A 117 -6.20 9.33 -6.83
N ASN A 118 -5.62 8.25 -6.30
CA ASN A 118 -6.12 7.62 -5.07
C ASN A 118 -5.91 8.49 -3.83
N VAL A 119 -4.78 9.21 -3.74
CA VAL A 119 -4.58 10.18 -2.66
C VAL A 119 -5.59 11.33 -2.76
N GLU A 120 -5.86 11.83 -3.96
CA GLU A 120 -6.88 12.85 -4.22
C GLU A 120 -8.30 12.37 -3.86
N ALA A 121 -8.60 11.10 -4.19
CA ALA A 121 -9.88 10.49 -3.82
C ALA A 121 -10.02 10.36 -2.30
N ALA A 122 -8.96 9.98 -1.58
CA ALA A 122 -8.96 9.94 -0.12
C ALA A 122 -9.18 11.33 0.49
N ILE A 123 -8.53 12.37 -0.06
CA ILE A 123 -8.73 13.76 0.36
C ILE A 123 -10.19 14.19 0.18
N SER A 124 -10.80 13.92 -0.96
CA SER A 124 -12.18 14.33 -1.25
C SER A 124 -13.21 13.53 -0.47
N ALA A 125 -12.98 12.24 -0.21
CA ALA A 125 -13.90 11.37 0.49
C ALA A 125 -13.87 11.53 2.02
N LEU A 126 -12.75 12.03 2.58
CA LEU A 126 -12.51 11.99 4.02
C LEU A 126 -13.60 12.65 4.85
N TYR A 127 -14.01 13.86 4.50
CA TYR A 127 -15.05 14.56 5.28
C TYR A 127 -16.39 13.82 5.28
N SER A 128 -16.70 13.07 4.22
CA SER A 128 -17.86 12.21 4.18
C SER A 128 -17.68 10.93 5.00
N LEU A 129 -16.49 10.32 4.91
CA LEU A 129 -16.16 9.09 5.64
C LEU A 129 -16.01 9.31 7.15
N ALA A 130 -15.53 10.48 7.57
CA ALA A 130 -15.36 10.82 8.98
C ALA A 130 -16.65 11.36 9.65
N LYS A 131 -17.73 11.58 8.88
CA LYS A 131 -19.00 12.05 9.45
C LYS A 131 -19.68 10.96 10.28
N GLY A 132 -20.26 11.41 11.41
CA GLY A 132 -21.28 10.67 12.13
C GLY A 132 -22.68 10.96 11.60
N GLU A 133 -23.65 10.32 12.18
CA GLU A 133 -25.08 10.49 11.89
C GLU A 133 -25.84 10.78 13.20
N TYR A 134 -26.87 11.59 13.12
CA TYR A 134 -27.78 11.87 14.22
C TYR A 134 -29.22 11.57 13.75
N GLN A 135 -29.93 10.78 14.51
CA GLN A 135 -31.36 10.50 14.30
C GLN A 135 -32.14 10.93 15.52
N GLN A 136 -33.01 11.92 15.32
CA GLN A 136 -33.90 12.40 16.35
C GLN A 136 -35.11 11.48 16.45
N GLU A 137 -35.53 11.14 17.69
CA GLU A 137 -36.70 10.35 17.99
C GLU A 137 -36.80 9.02 17.21
N ILE A 138 -35.66 8.31 17.11
CA ILE A 138 -35.66 6.95 16.49
C ILE A 138 -36.64 5.99 17.18
N ALA A 139 -36.93 6.24 18.46
CA ALA A 139 -38.03 5.70 19.24
C ALA A 139 -38.50 6.82 20.19
N LYS A 140 -39.67 6.60 20.84
CA LYS A 140 -40.22 7.59 21.75
C LYS A 140 -39.20 7.95 22.84
N ASP A 141 -38.86 9.25 22.91
CA ASP A 141 -37.89 9.84 23.86
C ASP A 141 -36.43 9.31 23.72
N ILE A 142 -36.07 8.79 22.54
CA ILE A 142 -34.73 8.27 22.25
C ILE A 142 -34.15 8.91 21.00
N ASP A 143 -33.01 9.59 21.15
CA ASP A 143 -32.16 10.05 20.05
C ASP A 143 -30.97 9.12 19.89
N GLU A 144 -30.51 8.93 18.66
CA GLU A 144 -29.34 8.11 18.35
C GLU A 144 -28.24 8.94 17.67
N VAL A 145 -27.00 8.73 18.12
CA VAL A 145 -25.80 9.34 17.51
C VAL A 145 -24.83 8.23 17.11
N LEU A 146 -24.48 8.18 15.83
CA LEU A 146 -23.44 7.30 15.31
C LEU A 146 -22.16 8.13 15.14
N THR A 147 -21.06 7.68 15.75
CA THR A 147 -19.72 8.24 15.55
C THR A 147 -18.83 7.22 14.85
N ARG A 148 -17.89 7.70 14.00
CA ARG A 148 -16.90 6.87 13.34
C ARG A 148 -15.55 7.13 13.98
N GLU A 149 -14.90 6.07 14.42
CA GLU A 149 -13.62 6.15 15.12
C GLU A 149 -12.54 5.32 14.43
N PRO A 150 -11.26 5.71 14.55
CA PRO A 150 -10.14 4.90 14.13
C PRO A 150 -10.15 3.54 14.83
N VAL A 151 -9.69 2.51 14.13
CA VAL A 151 -9.77 1.13 14.61
C VAL A 151 -8.48 0.69 15.28
N GLY A 152 -7.32 1.04 14.71
CA GLY A 152 -6.04 0.61 15.24
C GLY A 152 -4.94 0.44 14.20
N VAL A 153 -4.13 -0.58 14.39
CA VAL A 153 -3.06 -0.95 13.47
C VAL A 153 -3.60 -1.85 12.35
N PHE A 154 -3.32 -1.50 11.11
CA PHE A 154 -3.61 -2.36 9.97
C PHE A 154 -2.34 -2.84 9.29
N SER A 155 -2.33 -4.10 8.88
CA SER A 155 -1.34 -4.63 7.94
C SER A 155 -1.84 -4.45 6.50
N ILE A 156 -0.92 -4.12 5.58
CA ILE A 156 -1.19 -4.02 4.15
C ILE A 156 -0.24 -4.96 3.42
N ILE A 157 -0.77 -5.95 2.71
CA ILE A 157 0.00 -6.93 1.94
C ILE A 157 -0.33 -6.76 0.46
N THR A 158 0.68 -6.43 -0.35
CA THR A 158 0.47 -6.04 -1.75
C THR A 158 1.23 -6.89 -2.75
N PRO A 159 0.70 -7.06 -3.98
CA PRO A 159 1.33 -7.79 -5.05
C PRO A 159 2.43 -6.97 -5.75
N TYR A 160 3.06 -7.60 -6.74
CA TYR A 160 4.20 -7.03 -7.47
C TYR A 160 3.83 -6.20 -8.70
N ASN A 161 2.63 -6.37 -9.24
CA ASN A 161 2.29 -5.86 -10.58
C ASN A 161 2.04 -4.35 -10.65
N PHE A 162 1.59 -3.73 -9.56
CA PHE A 162 1.46 -2.29 -9.38
C PHE A 162 2.00 -1.88 -8.01
N PRO A 163 3.33 -1.87 -7.86
CA PRO A 163 3.98 -1.86 -6.54
C PRO A 163 3.87 -0.53 -5.79
N ILE A 164 3.46 0.55 -6.45
CA ILE A 164 3.16 1.83 -5.81
C ILE A 164 1.64 2.03 -5.72
N MET A 165 0.91 1.85 -6.81
CA MET A 165 -0.53 2.12 -6.86
C MET A 165 -1.32 1.31 -5.83
N ILE A 166 -1.07 0.01 -5.73
CA ILE A 166 -1.89 -0.85 -4.86
C ILE A 166 -1.71 -0.56 -3.37
N PRO A 167 -0.50 -0.34 -2.81
CA PRO A 167 -0.38 0.16 -1.44
C PRO A 167 -1.20 1.43 -1.20
N PHE A 168 -1.27 2.34 -2.18
CA PHE A 168 -2.00 3.60 -2.07
C PHE A 168 -3.52 3.48 -2.28
N TRP A 169 -4.05 2.29 -2.53
CA TRP A 169 -5.49 2.04 -2.39
C TRP A 169 -5.94 2.02 -0.93
N PHE A 170 -4.99 1.87 0.01
CA PHE A 170 -5.27 1.73 1.44
C PHE A 170 -4.60 2.82 2.27
N ILE A 171 -3.31 3.10 2.02
CA ILE A 171 -2.49 4.00 2.85
C ILE A 171 -3.17 5.35 3.10
N PRO A 172 -3.57 6.15 2.08
CA PRO A 172 -4.08 7.49 2.32
C PRO A 172 -5.41 7.48 3.08
N TYR A 173 -6.27 6.49 2.85
CA TYR A 173 -7.56 6.38 3.55
C TYR A 173 -7.38 5.99 5.01
N ALA A 174 -6.58 4.98 5.30
CA ALA A 174 -6.32 4.53 6.66
C ALA A 174 -5.68 5.63 7.51
N LEU A 175 -4.60 6.25 7.00
CA LEU A 175 -3.94 7.35 7.70
C LEU A 175 -4.88 8.55 7.92
N ALA A 176 -5.65 8.92 6.91
CA ALA A 176 -6.60 10.01 7.00
C ALA A 176 -7.70 9.76 8.04
N LEU A 177 -8.17 8.52 8.16
CA LEU A 177 -9.17 8.11 9.15
C LEU A 177 -8.59 7.89 10.55
N GLY A 178 -7.26 7.87 10.70
CA GLY A 178 -6.58 7.84 12.00
C GLY A 178 -6.01 6.49 12.40
N ASP A 179 -5.98 5.52 11.48
CA ASP A 179 -5.30 4.23 11.67
C ASP A 179 -3.80 4.36 11.40
N THR A 180 -3.02 3.41 11.89
CA THR A 180 -1.58 3.28 11.64
C THR A 180 -1.26 1.99 10.90
N LEU A 181 -0.11 1.94 10.22
CA LEU A 181 0.10 0.95 9.18
C LEU A 181 1.46 0.25 9.27
N VAL A 182 1.44 -1.07 9.01
CA VAL A 182 2.61 -1.87 8.66
C VAL A 182 2.40 -2.41 7.24
N VAL A 183 3.20 -1.93 6.30
CA VAL A 183 3.10 -2.29 4.89
C VAL A 183 4.14 -3.37 4.56
N LYS A 184 3.68 -4.49 4.01
CA LYS A 184 4.48 -5.57 3.48
C LYS A 184 4.29 -5.65 1.98
N VAL A 185 5.35 -5.40 1.23
CA VAL A 185 5.34 -5.45 -0.24
C VAL A 185 5.82 -6.78 -0.79
N SER A 186 5.57 -7.01 -2.08
CA SER A 186 6.02 -8.21 -2.77
C SER A 186 7.56 -8.26 -2.86
N PRO A 187 8.19 -9.42 -2.66
CA PRO A 187 9.63 -9.58 -2.84
C PRO A 187 10.08 -9.43 -4.30
N VAL A 188 9.18 -9.51 -5.26
CA VAL A 188 9.50 -9.36 -6.68
C VAL A 188 9.81 -7.91 -7.06
N THR A 189 9.07 -6.94 -6.48
CA THR A 189 9.20 -5.51 -6.81
C THR A 189 9.19 -4.62 -5.56
N PRO A 190 10.17 -4.77 -4.65
CA PRO A 190 10.17 -4.01 -3.40
C PRO A 190 10.70 -2.58 -3.55
N LEU A 191 11.57 -2.32 -4.54
CA LEU A 191 12.25 -1.03 -4.69
C LEU A 191 11.32 0.17 -4.94
N PRO A 192 10.23 0.06 -5.72
CA PRO A 192 9.34 1.20 -5.92
C PRO A 192 8.71 1.72 -4.64
N MET A 193 8.29 0.81 -3.74
CA MET A 193 7.74 1.25 -2.44
C MET A 193 8.83 1.73 -1.49
N MET A 194 10.02 1.12 -1.49
CA MET A 194 11.17 1.62 -0.75
C MET A 194 11.49 3.08 -1.15
N ALA A 195 11.60 3.35 -2.45
CA ALA A 195 11.84 4.71 -2.96
C ALA A 195 10.70 5.69 -2.59
N THR A 196 9.46 5.20 -2.57
CA THR A 196 8.31 5.99 -2.10
C THR A 196 8.44 6.31 -0.61
N MET A 197 8.85 5.34 0.20
CA MET A 197 9.10 5.58 1.63
C MET A 197 10.27 6.54 1.87
N GLU A 198 11.31 6.55 1.03
CA GLU A 198 12.43 7.53 1.15
C GLU A 198 11.94 8.98 1.08
N ILE A 199 10.91 9.28 0.29
CA ILE A 199 10.33 10.64 0.21
C ILE A 199 9.31 10.94 1.30
N LEU A 200 8.70 9.92 1.90
CA LEU A 200 7.66 10.06 2.94
C LEU A 200 8.21 9.94 4.36
N ALA A 201 9.41 9.38 4.54
CA ALA A 201 9.97 8.96 5.83
C ALA A 201 10.01 10.07 6.90
N ASN A 202 10.27 11.30 6.49
CA ASN A 202 10.40 12.45 7.42
C ASN A 202 9.13 13.32 7.48
N GLU A 203 8.07 12.91 6.83
CA GLU A 203 6.85 13.71 6.68
C GLU A 203 5.70 13.22 7.56
N LEU A 204 5.81 12.00 8.08
CA LEU A 204 4.86 11.40 9.00
C LEU A 204 5.49 11.23 10.39
N PRO A 205 4.71 11.31 11.47
CA PRO A 205 5.22 10.98 12.79
C PRO A 205 5.78 9.54 12.84
N PRO A 206 6.84 9.29 13.62
CA PRO A 206 7.40 7.95 13.79
C PRO A 206 6.32 6.91 14.14
N GLY A 207 6.39 5.72 13.54
CA GLY A 207 5.46 4.62 13.78
C GLY A 207 4.13 4.68 13.00
N VAL A 208 3.71 5.84 12.49
CA VAL A 208 2.42 5.99 11.77
C VAL A 208 2.38 5.14 10.50
N LEU A 209 3.50 5.04 9.79
CA LEU A 209 3.66 4.21 8.60
C LEU A 209 5.00 3.47 8.67
N ASN A 210 4.96 2.15 8.57
CA ASN A 210 6.14 1.28 8.60
C ASN A 210 6.20 0.43 7.32
N LEU A 211 7.39 0.11 6.85
CA LEU A 211 7.63 -0.75 5.69
C LEU A 211 8.52 -1.92 6.09
N ILE A 212 8.02 -3.12 5.86
CA ILE A 212 8.75 -4.37 6.10
C ILE A 212 8.76 -5.23 4.84
N TYR A 213 9.68 -6.18 4.81
CA TYR A 213 9.76 -7.23 3.82
C TYR A 213 9.70 -8.56 4.56
N ALA A 214 8.93 -9.50 4.03
CA ALA A 214 8.70 -10.75 4.74
C ALA A 214 8.40 -11.88 3.74
N ASP A 215 8.80 -13.09 4.09
CA ASP A 215 8.33 -14.31 3.44
C ASP A 215 6.89 -14.66 3.85
N ASP A 216 6.40 -15.80 3.40
CA ASP A 216 5.01 -16.21 3.66
C ASP A 216 4.77 -16.46 5.15
N ALA A 217 5.70 -17.12 5.85
CA ALA A 217 5.56 -17.43 7.28
C ALA A 217 5.55 -16.17 8.13
N MET A 218 6.43 -15.23 7.85
CA MET A 218 6.50 -13.95 8.52
C MET A 218 5.31 -13.05 8.15
N SER A 219 4.76 -13.18 6.95
CA SER A 219 3.51 -12.51 6.56
C SER A 219 2.31 -13.05 7.37
N GLU A 220 2.23 -14.36 7.61
CA GLU A 220 1.20 -14.94 8.50
C GLU A 220 1.35 -14.46 9.94
N HIS A 221 2.58 -14.35 10.44
CA HIS A 221 2.84 -13.77 11.76
C HIS A 221 2.33 -12.33 11.86
N LEU A 222 2.60 -11.48 10.87
CA LEU A 222 2.07 -10.11 10.82
C LEU A 222 0.53 -10.09 10.87
N VAL A 223 -0.14 -10.93 10.08
CA VAL A 223 -1.61 -11.00 10.04
C VAL A 223 -2.20 -11.42 11.38
N THR A 224 -1.58 -12.38 12.05
CA THR A 224 -2.07 -12.94 13.32
C THR A 224 -1.62 -12.18 14.56
N HIS A 225 -0.73 -11.19 14.42
CA HIS A 225 -0.18 -10.44 15.55
C HIS A 225 -1.28 -9.78 16.41
N PRO A 226 -1.28 -9.93 17.73
CA PRO A 226 -2.40 -9.49 18.60
C PRO A 226 -2.80 -8.02 18.49
N LEU A 227 -1.85 -7.13 18.19
CA LEU A 227 -2.09 -5.68 18.07
C LEU A 227 -2.53 -5.25 16.66
N VAL A 228 -2.59 -6.15 15.69
CA VAL A 228 -3.12 -5.87 14.34
C VAL A 228 -4.63 -6.10 14.35
N GLU A 229 -5.40 -5.07 14.05
CA GLU A 229 -6.86 -5.08 14.06
C GLU A 229 -7.48 -5.54 12.73
N GLY A 230 -6.70 -5.47 11.65
CA GLY A 230 -7.15 -5.93 10.36
C GLY A 230 -6.06 -5.94 9.30
N THR A 231 -6.37 -6.60 8.19
CA THR A 231 -5.45 -6.75 7.04
C THR A 231 -6.13 -6.33 5.75
N ALA A 232 -5.46 -5.47 4.98
CA ALA A 232 -5.78 -5.22 3.59
C ALA A 232 -4.83 -6.03 2.70
N PHE A 233 -5.38 -6.83 1.82
CA PHE A 233 -4.64 -7.75 0.95
C PHE A 233 -5.04 -7.59 -0.51
N VAL A 234 -4.05 -7.58 -1.41
CA VAL A 234 -4.29 -7.78 -2.84
C VAL A 234 -3.28 -8.81 -3.36
N GLY A 235 -3.77 -9.83 -4.04
CA GLY A 235 -2.92 -10.89 -4.57
C GLY A 235 -3.73 -12.01 -5.23
N THR A 236 -3.18 -13.24 -5.23
CA THR A 236 -3.89 -14.40 -5.75
C THR A 236 -5.04 -14.81 -4.81
N SER A 237 -6.13 -15.35 -5.36
CA SER A 237 -7.27 -15.84 -4.55
C SER A 237 -6.84 -16.89 -3.53
N ARG A 238 -5.90 -17.76 -3.87
CA ARG A 238 -5.38 -18.80 -2.95
C ARG A 238 -4.76 -18.19 -1.69
N VAL A 239 -3.89 -17.19 -1.86
CA VAL A 239 -3.26 -16.50 -0.73
C VAL A 239 -4.28 -15.61 0.00
N GLY A 240 -5.16 -14.94 -0.75
CA GLY A 240 -6.23 -14.12 -0.16
C GLY A 240 -7.17 -14.91 0.75
N LEU A 241 -7.56 -16.13 0.37
CA LEU A 241 -8.34 -17.02 1.22
C LEU A 241 -7.58 -17.40 2.49
N ARG A 242 -6.30 -17.72 2.38
CA ARG A 242 -5.47 -18.02 3.56
C ARG A 242 -5.38 -16.83 4.52
N VAL A 243 -5.14 -15.62 4.01
CA VAL A 243 -5.11 -14.41 4.84
C VAL A 243 -6.49 -14.12 5.45
N TYR A 244 -7.57 -14.35 4.70
CA TYR A 244 -8.94 -14.24 5.22
C TYR A 244 -9.20 -15.21 6.39
N GLU A 245 -8.86 -16.49 6.22
CA GLU A 245 -9.01 -17.52 7.25
C GLU A 245 -8.22 -17.16 8.53
N LEU A 246 -6.98 -16.72 8.38
CA LEU A 246 -6.15 -16.27 9.50
C LEU A 246 -6.76 -15.05 10.19
N SER A 247 -7.19 -14.04 9.43
CA SER A 247 -7.83 -12.86 10.00
C SER A 247 -9.11 -13.21 10.74
N ALA A 248 -9.99 -13.99 10.13
CA ALA A 248 -11.28 -14.39 10.69
C ALA A 248 -11.12 -15.24 11.96
N SER A 249 -10.18 -16.19 11.98
CA SER A 249 -9.93 -17.04 13.14
C SER A 249 -9.35 -16.28 14.34
N HIS A 250 -8.82 -15.07 14.12
CA HIS A 250 -8.31 -14.18 15.17
C HIS A 250 -9.24 -12.98 15.44
N GLY A 251 -10.47 -12.99 14.89
CA GLY A 251 -11.46 -11.93 15.11
C GLY A 251 -11.10 -10.59 14.46
N LYS A 252 -10.26 -10.59 13.42
CA LYS A 252 -9.73 -9.38 12.77
C LYS A 252 -10.52 -9.04 11.51
N ARG A 253 -10.49 -7.76 11.14
CA ARG A 253 -11.05 -7.28 9.88
C ARG A 253 -10.20 -7.74 8.69
N PHE A 254 -10.87 -8.01 7.56
CA PHE A 254 -10.19 -8.34 6.32
C PHE A 254 -10.81 -7.60 5.14
N LEU A 255 -9.95 -6.97 4.33
CA LEU A 255 -10.31 -6.40 3.04
C LEU A 255 -9.42 -7.03 1.98
N GLY A 256 -9.99 -7.86 1.10
CA GLY A 256 -9.23 -8.64 0.15
C GLY A 256 -9.64 -8.45 -1.30
N GLY A 257 -8.63 -8.28 -2.18
CA GLY A 257 -8.75 -8.37 -3.63
C GLY A 257 -8.01 -9.58 -4.16
N GLY A 258 -8.75 -10.52 -4.78
CA GLY A 258 -8.19 -11.75 -5.35
C GLY A 258 -7.97 -11.68 -6.85
N SER A 259 -7.83 -12.85 -7.46
CA SER A 259 -7.80 -13.02 -8.92
C SER A 259 -9.11 -12.58 -9.56
N ALA A 260 -9.05 -12.08 -10.78
CA ALA A 260 -10.20 -11.57 -11.52
C ALA A 260 -10.37 -12.30 -12.86
N SER A 261 -11.62 -12.31 -13.33
CA SER A 261 -12.00 -12.65 -14.69
C SER A 261 -12.86 -11.51 -15.23
N ASN A 262 -12.24 -10.61 -15.98
CA ASN A 262 -12.92 -9.42 -16.48
C ASN A 262 -13.48 -9.69 -17.88
N TYR A 263 -14.73 -9.33 -18.08
CA TYR A 263 -15.45 -9.53 -19.33
C TYR A 263 -15.50 -8.22 -20.13
N ALA A 264 -15.34 -8.33 -21.45
CA ALA A 264 -15.61 -7.25 -22.37
C ALA A 264 -16.72 -7.69 -23.35
N VAL A 265 -17.79 -6.92 -23.43
CA VAL A 265 -18.87 -7.13 -24.38
C VAL A 265 -18.73 -6.14 -25.50
N VAL A 266 -18.51 -6.62 -26.73
CA VAL A 266 -18.39 -5.77 -27.92
C VAL A 266 -19.76 -5.76 -28.61
N MET A 267 -20.40 -4.59 -28.64
CA MET A 267 -21.70 -4.42 -29.29
C MET A 267 -21.56 -4.35 -30.83
N PRO A 268 -22.62 -4.70 -31.60
CA PRO A 268 -22.55 -4.73 -33.06
C PRO A 268 -22.20 -3.40 -33.73
N ASP A 269 -22.48 -2.30 -33.07
CA ASP A 269 -22.22 -0.93 -33.54
C ASP A 269 -20.89 -0.33 -33.02
N ALA A 270 -20.04 -1.15 -32.36
CA ALA A 270 -18.75 -0.71 -31.87
C ALA A 270 -17.75 -0.45 -32.99
N ASP A 271 -16.91 0.57 -32.84
CA ASP A 271 -15.73 0.80 -33.67
C ASP A 271 -14.71 -0.34 -33.41
N LEU A 272 -14.55 -1.25 -34.36
CA LEU A 272 -13.71 -2.44 -34.19
C LEU A 272 -12.24 -2.11 -34.08
N ASP A 273 -11.71 -1.14 -34.83
CA ASP A 273 -10.28 -0.78 -34.76
C ASP A 273 -9.92 -0.19 -33.39
N ARG A 274 -10.77 0.69 -32.89
CA ARG A 274 -10.64 1.22 -31.53
C ARG A 274 -10.79 0.13 -30.48
N THR A 275 -11.78 -0.74 -30.62
CA THR A 275 -12.04 -1.86 -29.70
C THR A 275 -10.84 -2.79 -29.60
N VAL A 276 -10.29 -3.24 -30.75
CA VAL A 276 -9.09 -4.09 -30.78
C VAL A 276 -7.91 -3.40 -30.13
N SER A 277 -7.68 -2.12 -30.41
CA SER A 277 -6.60 -1.35 -29.79
C SER A 277 -6.73 -1.28 -28.27
N VAL A 278 -7.93 -1.00 -27.75
CA VAL A 278 -8.20 -0.90 -26.31
C VAL A 278 -8.06 -2.26 -25.63
N LEU A 279 -8.62 -3.32 -26.22
CA LEU A 279 -8.52 -4.68 -25.68
C LEU A 279 -7.06 -5.16 -25.64
N ARG A 280 -6.30 -4.89 -26.73
CA ARG A 280 -4.86 -5.19 -26.75
C ARG A 280 -4.12 -4.50 -25.62
N ASP A 281 -4.32 -3.18 -25.46
CA ASP A 281 -3.62 -2.41 -24.42
C ASP A 281 -4.07 -2.81 -23.00
N SER A 282 -5.34 -3.19 -22.83
CA SER A 282 -5.86 -3.71 -21.57
C SER A 282 -5.27 -5.09 -21.21
N LYS A 283 -5.23 -6.01 -22.19
CA LYS A 283 -4.80 -7.38 -21.95
C LYS A 283 -3.29 -7.53 -21.85
N PHE A 284 -2.53 -6.88 -22.73
CA PHE A 284 -1.09 -7.04 -22.85
C PHE A 284 -0.28 -5.92 -22.20
N GLY A 285 -0.93 -4.82 -21.82
CA GLY A 285 -0.28 -3.77 -21.03
C GLY A 285 0.25 -4.28 -19.71
N ASN A 286 1.29 -3.64 -19.18
CA ASN A 286 1.97 -4.05 -17.95
C ASN A 286 2.50 -5.50 -18.03
N THR A 287 3.03 -5.90 -19.21
CA THR A 287 3.49 -7.28 -19.50
C THR A 287 2.40 -8.35 -19.29
N GLY A 288 1.11 -7.99 -19.45
CA GLY A 288 -0.03 -8.86 -19.20
C GLY A 288 -0.33 -9.10 -17.70
N GLN A 289 0.33 -8.39 -16.81
CA GLN A 289 0.21 -8.57 -15.35
C GLN A 289 -0.79 -7.57 -14.75
N ARG A 290 -2.00 -7.58 -15.27
CA ARG A 290 -3.13 -6.78 -14.78
C ARG A 290 -4.15 -7.67 -14.09
N CYS A 291 -4.95 -7.04 -13.20
CA CYS A 291 -6.12 -7.70 -12.60
C CYS A 291 -7.29 -7.85 -13.59
N LEU A 292 -7.08 -7.45 -14.85
CA LEU A 292 -8.05 -7.53 -15.95
C LEU A 292 -7.99 -8.88 -16.64
#